data_9dbaa465c45b9a85c8cd889bfb747bf3
#
_entry.id   9dbaa465c45b9a85c8cd889bfb747bf3
#
_cell.length_a   1.000
_cell.length_b   1.000
_cell.length_c   1.000
_cell.angle_alpha   90.00
_cell.angle_beta   90.00
_cell.angle_gamma   90.00
#
_symmetry.space_group_name_H-M   'P 1'
#
loop_
_entity.id
_entity.type
_entity.pdbx_description
1 polymer ?
#
loop_
_entity_poly.entity_id
_entity_poly.type
_entity_poly.pdbx_seq_one_letter_code
_entity_poly.pdbx_strand_id
1 'polypeptide(L)'
;MHSRNRRQFLAGLPAIGLIAAHATEDQPLEHIIFGSCLDTHEHPMLDRTLTLPRDLFVFMGDNIYADKGGIPMMQEKYALLKSSRFFQGLKNKPILATWDDHDFGQNDGGADCPIKKEAQVEFWNWLDEPADSPRRKQEGVYHAQSFGPAGKRVQVILLDTRCFRSPMKKVTKDKAMLGGTSVPTDDESTTILGAEQWNWLKNVLKEPANLRIVVSSIQFAPEAHGGECWANFPHEKRRMLSLLQGHTAIVLSGDRHWCEFSRDGVFDFTSSSMTQKHPRGTPTTNKHRIVPKTYHLPNVGHLHIDWAASAIAVNVIGEDGEAKIEQRVSFTKLQIR
;
A
#
# COMPACT_ATOMS: atom_id res chain seq x y z
N MET A 1 -34.83 1.52 -65.89
CA MET A 1 -35.67 1.86 -64.73
C MET A 1 -34.94 1.46 -63.49
N HIS A 2 -34.61 2.44 -62.65
CA HIS A 2 -33.67 2.34 -61.56
C HIS A 2 -34.34 1.82 -60.26
N SER A 3 -33.79 0.75 -59.68
CA SER A 3 -34.14 0.29 -58.34
C SER A 3 -33.06 0.75 -57.37
N ARG A 4 -33.40 1.68 -56.45
CA ARG A 4 -32.53 2.15 -55.39
C ARG A 4 -32.65 1.24 -54.18
N ASN A 5 -31.57 0.53 -53.83
CA ASN A 5 -31.40 -0.16 -52.57
C ASN A 5 -31.17 0.85 -51.44
N ARG A 6 -32.08 0.94 -50.48
CA ARG A 6 -31.88 1.63 -49.21
C ARG A 6 -31.17 0.69 -48.24
N ARG A 7 -29.90 0.92 -47.99
CA ARG A 7 -29.19 0.35 -46.81
C ARG A 7 -29.60 1.17 -45.60
N GLN A 8 -30.29 0.53 -44.68
CA GLN A 8 -30.51 1.05 -43.32
C GLN A 8 -29.19 0.94 -42.52
N PHE A 9 -28.64 2.09 -42.16
CA PHE A 9 -27.57 2.18 -41.13
C PHE A 9 -28.23 2.06 -39.76
N LEU A 10 -28.03 0.92 -39.11
CA LEU A 10 -28.22 0.80 -37.66
C LEU A 10 -27.06 1.53 -36.99
N ALA A 11 -27.32 2.73 -36.47
CA ALA A 11 -26.42 3.44 -35.61
C ALA A 11 -26.35 2.69 -34.27
N GLY A 12 -25.26 1.99 -34.02
CA GLY A 12 -24.94 1.46 -32.70
C GLY A 12 -24.72 2.60 -31.73
N LEU A 13 -25.49 2.64 -30.64
CA LEU A 13 -25.25 3.49 -29.51
C LEU A 13 -23.85 3.13 -28.92
N PRO A 14 -23.00 4.10 -28.65
CA PRO A 14 -21.75 3.79 -27.94
C PRO A 14 -22.13 3.33 -26.53
N ALA A 15 -21.61 2.19 -26.12
CA ALA A 15 -21.61 1.77 -24.74
C ALA A 15 -20.87 2.85 -23.93
N ILE A 16 -21.61 3.53 -23.05
CA ILE A 16 -21.02 4.44 -22.06
C ILE A 16 -20.29 3.56 -21.07
N GLY A 17 -19.02 3.27 -21.37
CA GLY A 17 -18.09 2.74 -20.38
C GLY A 17 -18.01 3.75 -19.24
N LEU A 18 -18.21 3.31 -18.00
CA LEU A 18 -17.89 4.10 -16.83
C LEU A 18 -16.40 4.50 -16.94
N ILE A 19 -16.18 5.77 -17.27
CA ILE A 19 -14.87 6.39 -17.16
C ILE A 19 -14.63 6.50 -15.66
N ALA A 20 -13.85 5.57 -15.09
CA ALA A 20 -13.19 5.82 -13.82
C ALA A 20 -12.51 7.19 -13.98
N ALA A 21 -12.84 8.14 -13.11
CA ALA A 21 -12.27 9.47 -13.16
C ALA A 21 -10.75 9.33 -13.04
N HIS A 22 -10.06 9.29 -14.19
CA HIS A 22 -8.62 9.43 -14.23
C HIS A 22 -8.37 10.82 -13.68
N ALA A 23 -7.70 10.90 -12.53
CA ALA A 23 -6.98 12.12 -12.21
C ALA A 23 -6.13 12.36 -13.45
N THR A 24 -6.37 13.46 -14.14
CA THR A 24 -5.65 13.76 -15.36
C THR A 24 -4.18 13.69 -15.00
N GLU A 25 -3.38 12.96 -15.77
CA GLU A 25 -1.93 12.78 -15.56
C GLU A 25 -1.22 14.13 -15.38
N ASP A 26 -1.89 15.22 -15.68
CA ASP A 26 -1.41 16.59 -15.67
C ASP A 26 -1.62 17.35 -14.34
N GLN A 27 -2.45 16.88 -13.41
CA GLN A 27 -2.63 17.56 -12.13
C GLN A 27 -1.66 17.02 -11.07
N PRO A 28 -0.89 17.90 -10.38
CA PRO A 28 -0.03 17.47 -9.31
C PRO A 28 -0.85 16.94 -8.13
N LEU A 29 -0.41 15.88 -7.50
CA LEU A 29 -0.96 15.44 -6.22
C LEU A 29 -0.50 16.38 -5.11
N GLU A 30 -1.42 16.78 -4.26
CA GLU A 30 -1.15 17.56 -3.05
C GLU A 30 -1.56 16.78 -1.79
N HIS A 31 -2.65 16.00 -1.84
CA HIS A 31 -3.19 15.29 -0.70
C HIS A 31 -3.35 13.79 -1.00
N ILE A 32 -2.64 12.97 -0.26
CA ILE A 32 -2.73 11.51 -0.34
C ILE A 32 -3.16 10.98 1.02
N ILE A 33 -4.25 10.23 1.05
CA ILE A 33 -4.67 9.48 2.23
C ILE A 33 -4.22 8.04 2.07
N PHE A 34 -3.68 7.45 3.13
CA PHE A 34 -3.19 6.09 3.13
C PHE A 34 -3.51 5.36 4.43
N GLY A 35 -3.69 4.05 4.36
CA GLY A 35 -3.97 3.22 5.53
C GLY A 35 -4.03 1.75 5.21
N SER A 36 -3.96 0.93 6.25
CA SER A 36 -4.10 -0.52 6.21
C SER A 36 -4.87 -1.04 7.43
N CYS A 37 -5.10 -2.35 7.48
CA CYS A 37 -5.76 -3.04 8.58
C CYS A 37 -7.21 -2.56 8.79
N LEU A 38 -8.02 -2.82 7.76
CA LEU A 38 -9.44 -2.53 7.70
C LEU A 38 -10.24 -3.81 7.95
N ASP A 39 -10.56 -4.10 9.23
CA ASP A 39 -11.30 -5.29 9.64
C ASP A 39 -12.82 -5.15 9.44
N THR A 40 -13.35 -3.94 9.57
CA THR A 40 -14.76 -3.64 9.36
C THR A 40 -14.96 -2.49 8.40
N HIS A 41 -15.98 -2.60 7.55
CA HIS A 41 -16.37 -1.55 6.59
C HIS A 41 -17.33 -0.49 7.19
N GLU A 42 -17.69 -0.62 8.47
CA GLU A 42 -18.50 0.34 9.22
C GLU A 42 -17.76 0.75 10.49
N HIS A 43 -17.18 1.95 10.48
CA HIS A 43 -16.46 2.51 11.63
C HIS A 43 -16.39 4.04 11.53
N PRO A 44 -16.48 4.81 12.63
CA PRO A 44 -16.41 6.28 12.62
C PRO A 44 -15.14 6.84 11.94
N MET A 45 -14.00 6.12 12.04
CA MET A 45 -12.77 6.50 11.37
C MET A 45 -12.92 6.54 9.84
N LEU A 46 -13.74 5.66 9.26
CA LEU A 46 -13.98 5.63 7.82
C LEU A 46 -14.80 6.86 7.35
N ASP A 47 -15.81 7.25 8.13
CA ASP A 47 -16.54 8.50 7.89
C ASP A 47 -15.62 9.72 8.02
N ARG A 48 -14.76 9.74 9.03
CA ARG A 48 -13.74 10.77 9.19
C ARG A 48 -12.81 10.84 7.97
N THR A 49 -12.35 9.70 7.49
CA THR A 49 -11.48 9.60 6.30
C THR A 49 -12.11 10.27 5.07
N LEU A 50 -13.41 10.10 4.86
CA LEU A 50 -14.13 10.72 3.73
C LEU A 50 -14.20 12.25 3.80
N THR A 51 -13.99 12.87 4.98
CA THR A 51 -13.99 14.32 5.14
C THR A 51 -12.62 14.97 4.90
N LEU A 52 -11.56 14.19 4.80
CA LEU A 52 -10.21 14.72 4.59
C LEU A 52 -9.98 15.13 3.13
N PRO A 53 -9.20 16.20 2.87
CA PRO A 53 -8.79 16.54 1.52
C PRO A 53 -8.01 15.37 0.90
N ARG A 54 -8.34 15.01 -0.35
CA ARG A 54 -7.77 13.84 -0.99
C ARG A 54 -7.75 13.97 -2.51
N ASP A 55 -6.57 13.76 -3.10
CA ASP A 55 -6.39 13.57 -4.54
C ASP A 55 -6.20 12.09 -4.89
N LEU A 56 -5.68 11.30 -3.94
CA LEU A 56 -5.42 9.88 -4.06
C LEU A 56 -5.69 9.16 -2.74
N PHE A 57 -6.28 7.97 -2.79
CA PHE A 57 -6.34 7.05 -1.66
C PHE A 57 -5.45 5.83 -1.93
N VAL A 58 -4.65 5.42 -0.94
CA VAL A 58 -3.77 4.24 -1.03
C VAL A 58 -4.11 3.24 0.06
N PHE A 59 -4.62 2.09 -0.35
CA PHE A 59 -4.75 0.91 0.49
C PHE A 59 -3.41 0.18 0.56
N MET A 60 -2.91 -0.07 1.78
CA MET A 60 -1.57 -0.63 1.99
C MET A 60 -1.59 -2.09 2.47
N GLY A 61 -2.68 -2.81 2.22
CA GLY A 61 -2.87 -4.20 2.64
C GLY A 61 -3.79 -4.35 3.83
N ASP A 62 -4.18 -5.59 4.13
CA ASP A 62 -5.23 -5.93 5.09
C ASP A 62 -6.51 -5.15 4.81
N ASN A 63 -6.88 -5.13 3.53
CA ASN A 63 -8.08 -4.43 3.09
C ASN A 63 -9.35 -5.16 3.52
N ILE A 64 -9.22 -6.46 3.79
CA ILE A 64 -10.20 -7.36 4.40
C ILE A 64 -9.47 -8.41 5.25
N TYR A 65 -10.19 -9.06 6.18
CA TYR A 65 -9.68 -10.16 6.99
C TYR A 65 -10.40 -11.45 6.61
N ALA A 66 -9.82 -12.23 5.70
CA ALA A 66 -10.43 -13.43 5.11
C ALA A 66 -9.57 -14.70 5.20
N ASP A 67 -8.41 -14.64 5.84
CA ASP A 67 -7.43 -15.73 5.96
C ASP A 67 -8.00 -17.02 6.58
N LYS A 68 -9.03 -16.94 7.41
CA LYS A 68 -9.65 -18.10 8.08
C LYS A 68 -10.76 -18.79 7.27
N GLY A 69 -11.28 -18.15 6.24
CA GLY A 69 -12.42 -18.66 5.45
C GLY A 69 -12.12 -18.91 3.98
N GLY A 70 -10.89 -18.65 3.55
CA GLY A 70 -10.45 -18.85 2.16
C GLY A 70 -11.23 -18.02 1.15
N ILE A 71 -11.26 -18.47 -0.10
CA ILE A 71 -11.84 -17.71 -1.21
C ILE A 71 -13.31 -17.32 -1.01
N PRO A 72 -14.21 -18.17 -0.49
CA PRO A 72 -15.62 -17.76 -0.28
C PRO A 72 -15.74 -16.58 0.69
N MET A 73 -14.98 -16.55 1.78
CA MET A 73 -14.97 -15.43 2.73
C MET A 73 -14.34 -14.19 2.10
N MET A 74 -13.31 -14.35 1.28
CA MET A 74 -12.66 -13.26 0.55
C MET A 74 -13.63 -12.57 -0.40
N GLN A 75 -14.40 -13.34 -1.18
CA GLN A 75 -15.45 -12.84 -2.07
C GLN A 75 -16.51 -12.07 -1.30
N GLU A 76 -17.02 -12.63 -0.18
CA GLU A 76 -18.00 -11.98 0.67
C GLU A 76 -17.46 -10.65 1.22
N LYS A 77 -16.28 -10.66 1.82
CA LYS A 77 -15.69 -9.48 2.46
C LYS A 77 -15.34 -8.38 1.46
N TYR A 78 -14.79 -8.72 0.29
CA TYR A 78 -14.56 -7.75 -0.77
C TYR A 78 -15.87 -7.18 -1.34
N ALA A 79 -16.93 -7.99 -1.47
CA ALA A 79 -18.24 -7.49 -1.89
C ALA A 79 -18.83 -6.51 -0.88
N LEU A 80 -18.74 -6.81 0.42
CA LEU A 80 -19.15 -5.92 1.50
C LEU A 80 -18.36 -4.60 1.50
N LEU A 81 -17.02 -4.67 1.43
CA LEU A 81 -16.18 -3.48 1.34
C LEU A 81 -16.54 -2.65 0.11
N LYS A 82 -16.66 -3.28 -1.06
CA LYS A 82 -16.98 -2.61 -2.33
C LYS A 82 -18.33 -1.89 -2.30
N SER A 83 -19.34 -2.47 -1.63
CA SER A 83 -20.68 -1.89 -1.50
C SER A 83 -20.78 -0.85 -0.37
N SER A 84 -19.79 -0.77 0.52
CA SER A 84 -19.82 0.12 1.68
C SER A 84 -19.85 1.60 1.28
N ARG A 85 -20.48 2.43 2.13
CA ARG A 85 -20.47 3.89 2.01
C ARG A 85 -19.05 4.44 1.89
N PHE A 86 -18.11 3.85 2.66
CA PHE A 86 -16.71 4.26 2.64
C PHE A 86 -16.11 4.08 1.25
N PHE A 87 -16.11 2.86 0.71
CA PHE A 87 -15.49 2.59 -0.59
C PHE A 87 -16.16 3.35 -1.73
N GLN A 88 -17.50 3.45 -1.72
CA GLN A 88 -18.24 4.24 -2.72
C GLN A 88 -17.89 5.73 -2.63
N GLY A 89 -17.68 6.27 -1.42
CA GLY A 89 -17.24 7.64 -1.19
C GLY A 89 -15.80 7.92 -1.65
N LEU A 90 -14.96 6.88 -1.80
CA LEU A 90 -13.61 7.03 -2.34
C LEU A 90 -13.58 7.12 -3.87
N LYS A 91 -14.58 6.58 -4.59
CA LYS A 91 -14.55 6.42 -6.06
C LYS A 91 -14.54 7.72 -6.88
N ASN A 92 -14.76 8.87 -6.25
CA ASN A 92 -14.68 10.17 -6.92
C ASN A 92 -13.23 10.63 -7.21
N LYS A 93 -12.24 9.92 -6.70
CA LYS A 93 -10.80 10.15 -6.89
C LYS A 93 -10.10 8.80 -7.14
N PRO A 94 -8.86 8.80 -7.67
CA PRO A 94 -8.09 7.58 -7.84
C PRO A 94 -7.92 6.79 -6.53
N ILE A 95 -7.91 5.47 -6.67
CA ILE A 95 -7.62 4.51 -5.61
C ILE A 95 -6.50 3.61 -6.11
N LEU A 96 -5.45 3.47 -5.31
CA LEU A 96 -4.40 2.46 -5.50
C LEU A 96 -4.42 1.50 -4.32
N ALA A 97 -4.06 0.24 -4.56
CA ALA A 97 -4.06 -0.76 -3.51
C ALA A 97 -2.95 -1.80 -3.71
N THR A 98 -2.43 -2.29 -2.59
CA THR A 98 -1.73 -3.56 -2.48
C THR A 98 -2.43 -4.42 -1.43
N TRP A 99 -2.07 -5.68 -1.33
CA TRP A 99 -2.56 -6.58 -0.29
C TRP A 99 -1.55 -6.79 0.82
N ASP A 100 -2.02 -7.40 1.95
CA ASP A 100 -1.17 -7.99 2.96
C ASP A 100 -1.66 -9.42 3.28
N ASP A 101 -1.29 -10.02 4.37
CA ASP A 101 -1.48 -11.44 4.65
C ASP A 101 -2.95 -11.85 4.81
N HIS A 102 -3.80 -11.01 5.40
CA HIS A 102 -5.22 -11.33 5.62
C HIS A 102 -6.05 -11.30 4.34
N ASP A 103 -5.74 -10.44 3.39
CA ASP A 103 -6.36 -10.42 2.06
C ASP A 103 -5.57 -11.21 1.00
N PHE A 104 -4.35 -11.65 1.31
CA PHE A 104 -3.61 -12.66 0.55
C PHE A 104 -4.11 -14.09 0.83
N GLY A 105 -4.70 -14.32 2.01
CA GLY A 105 -5.40 -15.55 2.37
C GLY A 105 -4.72 -16.46 3.37
N GLN A 106 -3.61 -16.02 3.98
CA GLN A 106 -2.91 -16.78 5.03
C GLN A 106 -2.14 -15.83 5.94
N ASN A 107 -2.48 -15.81 7.23
CA ASN A 107 -1.75 -15.01 8.24
C ASN A 107 -0.25 -15.33 8.21
N ASP A 108 0.58 -14.28 8.15
CA ASP A 108 2.03 -14.35 7.90
C ASP A 108 2.39 -15.14 6.62
N GLY A 109 1.48 -15.27 5.63
CA GLY A 109 1.66 -16.04 4.41
C GLY A 109 2.70 -15.46 3.46
N GLY A 110 3.29 -16.33 2.63
CA GLY A 110 4.30 -15.98 1.63
C GLY A 110 4.15 -16.83 0.36
N ALA A 111 5.24 -17.05 -0.34
CA ALA A 111 5.26 -17.75 -1.63
C ALA A 111 4.61 -19.14 -1.62
N ASP A 112 4.57 -19.79 -0.48
CA ASP A 112 3.99 -21.11 -0.24
C ASP A 112 2.47 -21.10 0.05
N CYS A 113 1.82 -19.94 0.07
CA CYS A 113 0.36 -19.85 0.23
C CYS A 113 -0.35 -20.57 -0.92
N PRO A 114 -1.16 -21.61 -0.64
CA PRO A 114 -1.74 -22.47 -1.68
C PRO A 114 -2.82 -21.78 -2.52
N ILE A 115 -3.47 -20.73 -1.99
CA ILE A 115 -4.60 -20.03 -2.63
C ILE A 115 -4.20 -18.66 -3.22
N LYS A 116 -2.91 -18.33 -3.29
CA LYS A 116 -2.46 -17.00 -3.70
C LYS A 116 -2.93 -16.56 -5.10
N LYS A 117 -3.08 -17.50 -6.03
CA LYS A 117 -3.55 -17.21 -7.40
C LYS A 117 -5.02 -16.84 -7.42
N GLU A 118 -5.84 -17.59 -6.70
CA GLU A 118 -7.26 -17.33 -6.54
C GLU A 118 -7.50 -16.02 -5.77
N ALA A 119 -6.73 -15.77 -4.73
CA ALA A 119 -6.75 -14.52 -3.98
C ALA A 119 -6.43 -13.31 -4.87
N GLN A 120 -5.45 -13.44 -5.77
CA GLN A 120 -5.14 -12.39 -6.74
C GLN A 120 -6.31 -12.09 -7.70
N VAL A 121 -7.07 -13.11 -8.11
CA VAL A 121 -8.26 -12.91 -8.93
C VAL A 121 -9.30 -12.07 -8.18
N GLU A 122 -9.56 -12.40 -6.91
CA GLU A 122 -10.54 -11.68 -6.10
C GLU A 122 -10.09 -10.25 -5.77
N PHE A 123 -8.81 -10.03 -5.52
CA PHE A 123 -8.24 -8.70 -5.35
C PHE A 123 -8.48 -7.80 -6.57
N TRP A 124 -8.22 -8.30 -7.78
CA TRP A 124 -8.46 -7.54 -9.00
C TRP A 124 -9.95 -7.37 -9.33
N ASN A 125 -10.81 -8.33 -8.95
CA ASN A 125 -12.26 -8.21 -9.08
C ASN A 125 -12.82 -7.12 -8.15
N TRP A 126 -12.29 -6.99 -6.95
CA TRP A 126 -12.65 -5.93 -6.03
C TRP A 126 -12.37 -4.54 -6.60
N LEU A 127 -11.22 -4.36 -7.24
CA LEU A 127 -10.79 -3.08 -7.82
C LEU A 127 -11.36 -2.78 -9.21
N ASP A 128 -12.26 -3.62 -9.73
CA ASP A 128 -12.80 -3.49 -11.10
C ASP A 128 -11.70 -3.48 -12.18
N GLU A 129 -10.54 -4.15 -11.93
CA GLU A 129 -9.47 -4.23 -12.91
C GLU A 129 -9.99 -4.89 -14.21
N PRO A 130 -9.75 -4.29 -15.39
CA PRO A 130 -10.22 -4.85 -16.66
C PRO A 130 -9.76 -6.30 -16.88
N ALA A 131 -10.61 -7.12 -17.51
CA ALA A 131 -10.34 -8.55 -17.72
C ALA A 131 -9.10 -8.80 -18.60
N ASP A 132 -8.80 -7.89 -19.52
CA ASP A 132 -7.68 -7.94 -20.44
C ASP A 132 -6.40 -7.26 -19.92
N SER A 133 -6.47 -6.65 -18.73
CA SER A 133 -5.35 -5.95 -18.13
C SER A 133 -4.09 -6.83 -17.98
N PRO A 134 -2.91 -6.29 -18.31
CA PRO A 134 -1.64 -6.98 -18.07
C PRO A 134 -1.43 -7.34 -16.60
N ARG A 135 -1.96 -6.54 -15.65
CA ARG A 135 -1.86 -6.78 -14.21
C ARG A 135 -2.52 -8.09 -13.77
N ARG A 136 -3.57 -8.54 -14.46
CA ARG A 136 -4.19 -9.85 -14.19
C ARG A 136 -3.34 -11.04 -14.66
N LYS A 137 -2.38 -10.81 -15.55
CA LYS A 137 -1.53 -11.85 -16.14
C LYS A 137 -0.18 -12.00 -15.44
N GLN A 138 0.27 -10.96 -14.73
CA GLN A 138 1.49 -11.05 -13.93
C GLN A 138 1.23 -11.84 -12.64
N GLU A 139 2.24 -12.48 -12.07
CA GLU A 139 2.17 -13.03 -10.73
C GLU A 139 2.34 -11.90 -9.70
N GLY A 140 1.42 -11.83 -8.72
CA GLY A 140 1.39 -10.78 -7.70
C GLY A 140 0.67 -9.50 -8.13
N VAL A 141 0.50 -8.58 -7.17
CA VAL A 141 -0.32 -7.36 -7.33
C VAL A 141 0.50 -6.07 -7.43
N TYR A 142 1.83 -6.18 -7.50
CA TYR A 142 2.70 -4.99 -7.58
C TYR A 142 2.45 -4.18 -8.86
N HIS A 143 2.44 -2.87 -8.72
CA HIS A 143 2.33 -1.94 -9.85
C HIS A 143 2.83 -0.54 -9.49
N ALA A 144 2.97 0.34 -10.46
CA ALA A 144 3.32 1.73 -10.25
C ALA A 144 2.45 2.63 -11.10
N GLN A 145 2.18 3.82 -10.58
CA GLN A 145 1.48 4.87 -11.31
C GLN A 145 2.12 6.22 -11.02
N SER A 146 2.28 7.02 -12.07
CA SER A 146 2.83 8.37 -11.99
C SER A 146 1.72 9.41 -12.15
N PHE A 147 1.79 10.50 -11.38
CA PHE A 147 0.83 11.60 -11.37
C PHE A 147 1.56 12.93 -11.47
N GLY A 148 0.93 13.89 -12.11
CA GLY A 148 1.41 15.26 -12.19
C GLY A 148 2.40 15.52 -13.32
N PRO A 149 2.59 16.80 -13.67
CA PRO A 149 3.46 17.24 -14.75
C PRO A 149 4.93 17.13 -14.38
N ALA A 150 5.80 17.31 -15.37
CA ALA A 150 7.24 17.45 -15.13
C ALA A 150 7.53 18.55 -14.10
N GLY A 151 8.40 18.29 -13.15
CA GLY A 151 8.72 19.19 -12.03
C GLY A 151 7.84 19.00 -10.78
N LYS A 152 6.67 18.34 -10.92
CA LYS A 152 5.77 18.00 -9.81
C LYS A 152 5.26 16.55 -9.90
N ARG A 153 6.04 15.66 -10.49
CA ARG A 153 5.65 14.27 -10.71
C ARG A 153 5.87 13.42 -9.46
N VAL A 154 4.79 12.79 -9.01
CA VAL A 154 4.80 11.77 -7.96
C VAL A 154 4.68 10.41 -8.61
N GLN A 155 5.61 9.50 -8.30
CA GLN A 155 5.51 8.09 -8.67
C GLN A 155 5.14 7.29 -7.43
N VAL A 156 3.97 6.65 -7.44
CA VAL A 156 3.52 5.73 -6.40
C VAL A 156 3.83 4.31 -6.86
N ILE A 157 4.65 3.59 -6.08
CA ILE A 157 5.15 2.25 -6.37
C ILE A 157 4.60 1.32 -5.30
N LEU A 158 3.65 0.46 -5.66
CA LEU A 158 3.05 -0.51 -4.76
C LEU A 158 3.80 -1.83 -4.89
N LEU A 159 4.37 -2.27 -3.79
CA LEU A 159 5.07 -3.54 -3.70
C LEU A 159 4.09 -4.65 -3.29
N ASP A 160 4.33 -5.85 -3.79
CA ASP A 160 3.76 -7.08 -3.29
C ASP A 160 4.80 -7.76 -2.39
N THR A 161 4.59 -7.69 -1.09
CA THR A 161 5.51 -8.27 -0.09
C THR A 161 5.09 -9.68 0.35
N ARG A 162 4.14 -10.31 -0.37
CA ARG A 162 3.59 -11.63 -0.03
C ARG A 162 3.86 -12.69 -1.09
N CYS A 163 3.51 -12.41 -2.35
CA CYS A 163 3.47 -13.41 -3.42
C CYS A 163 4.77 -14.20 -3.61
N PHE A 164 5.91 -13.55 -3.42
CA PHE A 164 7.24 -14.14 -3.63
C PHE A 164 8.02 -14.35 -2.32
N ARG A 165 7.48 -13.88 -1.18
CA ARG A 165 8.22 -13.83 0.06
C ARG A 165 8.55 -15.24 0.57
N SER A 166 9.84 -15.48 0.80
CA SER A 166 10.34 -16.70 1.44
C SER A 166 9.79 -16.83 2.86
N PRO A 167 9.64 -18.05 3.38
CA PRO A 167 9.26 -18.26 4.78
C PRO A 167 10.18 -17.52 5.74
N MET A 168 9.60 -16.96 6.80
CA MET A 168 10.35 -16.28 7.87
C MET A 168 11.22 -17.26 8.65
N LYS A 169 12.47 -16.89 8.95
CA LYS A 169 13.28 -17.58 9.95
C LYS A 169 12.66 -17.35 11.33
N LYS A 170 12.29 -18.42 12.02
CA LYS A 170 11.64 -18.34 13.35
C LYS A 170 12.52 -18.97 14.42
N VAL A 171 12.43 -18.42 15.64
CA VAL A 171 13.01 -18.99 16.85
C VAL A 171 11.93 -19.65 17.71
N THR A 172 12.35 -20.43 18.70
CA THR A 172 11.45 -21.00 19.69
C THR A 172 10.82 -19.93 20.59
N LYS A 173 9.68 -20.22 21.20
CA LYS A 173 8.91 -19.25 22.02
C LYS A 173 9.71 -18.67 23.18
N ASP A 174 10.63 -19.44 23.76
CA ASP A 174 11.53 -18.98 24.85
C ASP A 174 12.55 -17.93 24.40
N LYS A 175 12.84 -17.86 23.09
CA LYS A 175 13.70 -16.84 22.44
C LYS A 175 12.91 -15.77 21.69
N ALA A 176 11.59 -15.76 21.85
CA ALA A 176 10.72 -14.79 21.18
C ALA A 176 11.04 -13.36 21.59
N MET A 177 11.02 -12.46 20.63
CA MET A 177 11.03 -11.02 20.87
C MET A 177 9.64 -10.52 21.26
N LEU A 178 9.50 -9.26 21.66
CA LEU A 178 8.22 -8.69 22.08
C LEU A 178 7.11 -8.79 21.00
N GLY A 179 7.48 -8.68 19.73
CA GLY A 179 6.56 -8.76 18.58
C GLY A 179 6.31 -10.18 18.05
N GLY A 180 7.03 -11.21 18.56
CA GLY A 180 6.87 -12.59 18.10
C GLY A 180 8.19 -13.35 17.92
N THR A 181 8.19 -14.38 17.08
CA THR A 181 9.30 -15.33 16.90
C THR A 181 10.12 -15.12 15.63
N SER A 182 9.76 -14.19 14.74
CA SER A 182 10.48 -13.95 13.50
C SER A 182 11.79 -13.20 13.76
N VAL A 183 12.87 -13.66 13.16
CA VAL A 183 14.23 -13.11 13.34
C VAL A 183 14.92 -12.94 11.99
N PRO A 184 15.94 -12.07 11.90
CA PRO A 184 16.71 -11.90 10.68
C PRO A 184 17.30 -13.21 10.17
N THR A 185 17.26 -13.42 8.85
CA THR A 185 17.94 -14.53 8.19
C THR A 185 19.29 -14.08 7.64
N ASP A 186 20.28 -15.00 7.69
CA ASP A 186 21.57 -14.85 7.04
C ASP A 186 21.60 -15.51 5.66
N ASP A 187 20.52 -16.19 5.28
CA ASP A 187 20.38 -16.87 3.99
C ASP A 187 20.02 -15.87 2.91
N GLU A 188 21.00 -15.47 2.11
CA GLU A 188 20.85 -14.53 1.00
C GLU A 188 20.10 -15.11 -0.22
N SER A 189 19.77 -16.41 -0.23
CA SER A 189 18.89 -17.02 -1.24
C SER A 189 17.40 -16.71 -0.99
N THR A 190 17.06 -16.25 0.21
CA THR A 190 15.70 -15.86 0.57
C THR A 190 15.35 -14.48 -0.01
N THR A 191 14.07 -14.21 -0.21
CA THR A 191 13.62 -12.95 -0.83
C THR A 191 12.30 -12.46 -0.25
N ILE A 192 12.02 -11.17 -0.37
CA ILE A 192 10.69 -10.57 -0.15
C ILE A 192 9.97 -10.43 -1.50
N LEU A 193 10.64 -9.85 -2.50
CA LEU A 193 10.00 -9.44 -3.75
C LEU A 193 10.16 -10.43 -4.90
N GLY A 194 11.06 -11.41 -4.78
CA GLY A 194 11.39 -12.31 -5.89
C GLY A 194 12.11 -11.62 -7.05
N ALA A 195 12.69 -12.41 -7.95
CA ALA A 195 13.51 -11.89 -9.03
C ALA A 195 12.72 -11.02 -10.03
N GLU A 196 11.49 -11.41 -10.34
CA GLU A 196 10.65 -10.72 -11.33
C GLU A 196 10.26 -9.32 -10.86
N GLN A 197 9.76 -9.20 -9.62
CA GLN A 197 9.38 -7.91 -9.07
C GLN A 197 10.60 -7.00 -8.86
N TRP A 198 11.76 -7.55 -8.47
CA TRP A 198 13.01 -6.78 -8.40
C TRP A 198 13.43 -6.21 -9.76
N ASN A 199 13.33 -7.00 -10.84
CA ASN A 199 13.64 -6.54 -12.19
C ASN A 199 12.64 -5.48 -12.67
N TRP A 200 11.36 -5.66 -12.38
CA TRP A 200 10.33 -4.68 -12.65
C TRP A 200 10.61 -3.35 -11.91
N LEU A 201 10.87 -3.41 -10.59
CA LEU A 201 11.17 -2.22 -9.78
C LEU A 201 12.37 -1.44 -10.32
N LYS A 202 13.43 -2.14 -10.69
CA LYS A 202 14.62 -1.54 -11.31
C LYS A 202 14.30 -0.78 -12.60
N ASN A 203 13.32 -1.26 -13.39
CA ASN A 203 12.89 -0.58 -14.60
C ASN A 203 11.97 0.60 -14.30
N VAL A 204 11.03 0.45 -13.37
CA VAL A 204 10.11 1.52 -12.92
C VAL A 204 10.88 2.72 -12.37
N LEU A 205 11.96 2.49 -11.62
CA LEU A 205 12.80 3.56 -11.05
C LEU A 205 13.58 4.38 -12.10
N LYS A 206 13.65 3.94 -13.36
CA LYS A 206 14.23 4.73 -14.45
C LYS A 206 13.31 5.85 -14.94
N GLU A 207 12.01 5.75 -14.64
CA GLU A 207 11.05 6.79 -14.99
C GLU A 207 11.33 8.07 -14.19
N PRO A 208 11.25 9.26 -14.80
CA PRO A 208 11.49 10.50 -14.07
C PRO A 208 10.38 10.76 -13.06
N ALA A 209 10.75 11.09 -11.80
CA ALA A 209 9.84 11.53 -10.76
C ALA A 209 10.54 12.50 -9.80
N ASN A 210 9.77 13.46 -9.25
CA ASN A 210 10.25 14.43 -8.27
C ASN A 210 10.12 13.90 -6.84
N LEU A 211 9.14 13.02 -6.61
CA LEU A 211 8.92 12.30 -5.36
C LEU A 211 8.49 10.87 -5.67
N ARG A 212 9.11 9.89 -5.02
CA ARG A 212 8.68 8.51 -5.05
C ARG A 212 8.06 8.10 -3.73
N ILE A 213 6.92 7.46 -3.80
CA ILE A 213 6.21 6.89 -2.65
C ILE A 213 6.22 5.38 -2.86
N VAL A 214 7.05 4.68 -2.10
CA VAL A 214 7.11 3.21 -2.09
C VAL A 214 6.12 2.71 -1.04
N VAL A 215 5.13 1.97 -1.47
CA VAL A 215 4.13 1.36 -0.59
C VAL A 215 4.53 -0.07 -0.32
N SER A 216 4.72 -0.40 0.95
CA SER A 216 5.06 -1.74 1.44
C SER A 216 4.00 -2.16 2.46
N SER A 217 3.39 -3.32 2.31
CA SER A 217 2.40 -3.75 3.31
C SER A 217 3.03 -3.97 4.69
N ILE A 218 4.28 -4.42 4.77
CA ILE A 218 5.04 -4.58 6.01
C ILE A 218 6.05 -3.44 6.24
N GLN A 219 6.39 -3.17 7.50
CA GLN A 219 7.31 -2.10 7.87
C GLN A 219 8.71 -2.25 7.27
N PHE A 220 9.27 -1.13 6.78
CA PHE A 220 10.59 -1.10 6.14
C PHE A 220 11.72 -0.68 7.09
N ALA A 221 11.59 0.50 7.75
CA ALA A 221 12.67 1.08 8.52
C ALA A 221 12.90 0.44 9.90
N PRO A 222 11.90 -0.02 10.64
CA PRO A 222 12.11 -0.63 11.94
C PRO A 222 13.13 -1.77 11.93
N GLU A 223 13.83 -1.93 13.06
CA GLU A 223 14.65 -3.12 13.28
C GLU A 223 13.78 -4.35 13.52
N ALA A 224 14.40 -5.54 13.43
CA ALA A 224 13.69 -6.77 13.73
C ALA A 224 13.17 -6.74 15.19
N HIS A 225 11.88 -7.06 15.34
CA HIS A 225 11.17 -6.96 16.63
C HIS A 225 10.37 -8.24 16.95
N GLY A 226 10.53 -9.28 16.15
CA GLY A 226 9.85 -10.56 16.31
C GLY A 226 8.60 -10.74 15.43
N GLY A 227 8.03 -9.67 14.90
CA GLY A 227 7.01 -9.70 13.85
C GLY A 227 7.60 -9.58 12.45
N GLU A 228 6.75 -9.46 11.46
CA GLU A 228 7.15 -9.27 10.06
C GLU A 228 7.68 -7.85 9.83
N CYS A 229 8.78 -7.75 9.12
CA CYS A 229 9.35 -6.49 8.64
C CYS A 229 10.51 -6.76 7.67
N TRP A 230 10.93 -5.76 6.93
CA TRP A 230 12.08 -5.88 6.03
C TRP A 230 13.39 -6.24 6.73
N ALA A 231 13.54 -5.92 8.01
CA ALA A 231 14.72 -6.28 8.78
C ALA A 231 14.87 -7.80 8.99
N ASN A 232 13.84 -8.59 8.74
CA ASN A 232 13.95 -10.06 8.73
C ASN A 232 14.75 -10.59 7.53
N PHE A 233 14.87 -9.78 6.46
CA PHE A 233 15.66 -10.06 5.25
C PHE A 233 16.68 -8.93 5.01
N PRO A 234 17.77 -8.85 5.77
CA PRO A 234 18.69 -7.71 5.75
C PRO A 234 19.31 -7.43 4.38
N HIS A 235 19.57 -8.47 3.58
CA HIS A 235 20.11 -8.35 2.23
C HIS A 235 19.09 -7.70 1.28
N GLU A 236 17.80 -8.03 1.38
CA GLU A 236 16.73 -7.43 0.58
C GLU A 236 16.52 -5.94 0.97
N LYS A 237 16.56 -5.63 2.28
CA LYS A 237 16.52 -4.24 2.76
C LYS A 237 17.70 -3.42 2.22
N ARG A 238 18.92 -3.94 2.27
CA ARG A 238 20.09 -3.28 1.67
C ARG A 238 19.94 -3.08 0.17
N ARG A 239 19.41 -4.08 -0.55
CA ARG A 239 19.15 -4.00 -1.99
C ARG A 239 18.17 -2.87 -2.32
N MET A 240 17.07 -2.74 -1.58
CA MET A 240 16.10 -1.65 -1.74
C MET A 240 16.76 -0.28 -1.54
N LEU A 241 17.50 -0.09 -0.47
CA LEU A 241 18.20 1.17 -0.20
C LEU A 241 19.19 1.52 -1.31
N SER A 242 19.92 0.52 -1.83
CA SER A 242 20.85 0.72 -2.96
C SER A 242 20.12 1.15 -4.24
N LEU A 243 18.95 0.58 -4.53
CA LEU A 243 18.16 0.98 -5.70
C LEU A 243 17.54 2.37 -5.55
N LEU A 244 17.19 2.77 -4.34
CA LEU A 244 16.62 4.09 -4.05
C LEU A 244 17.68 5.20 -3.94
N GLN A 245 18.97 4.86 -3.98
CA GLN A 245 20.06 5.82 -3.87
C GLN A 245 19.98 6.89 -4.98
N GLY A 246 20.11 8.17 -4.61
CA GLY A 246 19.97 9.30 -5.52
C GLY A 246 18.52 9.75 -5.78
N HIS A 247 17.51 8.99 -5.34
CA HIS A 247 16.10 9.36 -5.47
C HIS A 247 15.58 10.12 -4.24
N THR A 248 14.61 11.01 -4.47
CA THR A 248 13.77 11.60 -3.41
C THR A 248 12.63 10.64 -3.15
N ALA A 249 12.68 9.91 -2.04
CA ALA A 249 11.72 8.84 -1.78
C ALA A 249 11.32 8.72 -0.31
N ILE A 250 10.13 8.18 -0.09
CA ILE A 250 9.59 7.75 1.21
C ILE A 250 9.01 6.35 1.07
N VAL A 251 8.85 5.67 2.20
CA VAL A 251 8.07 4.45 2.33
C VAL A 251 6.79 4.76 3.12
N LEU A 252 5.68 4.18 2.71
CA LEU A 252 4.43 4.06 3.48
C LEU A 252 4.24 2.59 3.82
N SER A 253 3.94 2.27 5.09
CA SER A 253 3.87 0.88 5.53
C SER A 253 2.68 0.57 6.46
N GLY A 254 2.36 -0.73 6.61
CA GLY A 254 1.19 -1.27 7.31
C GLY A 254 1.49 -2.39 8.31
N ASP A 255 0.60 -3.40 8.40
CA ASP A 255 0.66 -4.67 9.12
C ASP A 255 0.47 -4.61 10.66
N ARG A 256 0.98 -3.61 11.35
CA ARG A 256 1.28 -3.68 12.79
C ARG A 256 0.19 -3.22 13.76
N HIS A 257 -0.94 -2.72 13.29
CA HIS A 257 -2.04 -2.17 14.10
C HIS A 257 -1.63 -0.99 15.00
N TRP A 258 -0.59 -0.23 14.58
CA TRP A 258 -0.20 1.06 15.18
C TRP A 258 0.41 1.97 14.12
N CYS A 259 0.70 3.20 14.53
CA CYS A 259 1.45 4.16 13.74
C CYS A 259 2.75 4.50 14.41
N GLU A 260 3.79 4.60 13.62
CA GLU A 260 5.07 5.17 14.00
C GLU A 260 5.80 5.74 12.79
N PHE A 261 6.64 6.73 13.02
CA PHE A 261 7.47 7.32 12.00
C PHE A 261 8.93 6.97 12.28
N SER A 262 9.58 6.38 11.29
CA SER A 262 10.91 5.81 11.41
C SER A 262 11.81 6.24 10.26
N ARG A 263 13.13 6.10 10.42
CA ARG A 263 14.11 6.32 9.35
C ARG A 263 15.30 5.38 9.50
N ASP A 264 15.54 4.61 8.47
CA ASP A 264 16.76 3.83 8.29
C ASP A 264 17.16 3.89 6.81
N GLY A 265 18.01 4.87 6.46
CA GLY A 265 18.30 5.24 5.07
C GLY A 265 17.16 6.03 4.40
N VAL A 266 15.94 5.55 4.48
CA VAL A 266 14.71 6.16 3.95
C VAL A 266 13.71 6.42 5.09
N PHE A 267 12.85 7.44 4.95
CA PHE A 267 11.73 7.65 5.87
C PHE A 267 10.64 6.62 5.62
N ASP A 268 10.14 6.02 6.68
CA ASP A 268 9.04 5.06 6.70
C ASP A 268 7.92 5.58 7.61
N PHE A 269 6.75 5.82 7.04
CA PHE A 269 5.57 6.32 7.72
C PHE A 269 4.53 5.21 7.81
N THR A 270 4.46 4.56 8.97
CA THR A 270 3.49 3.50 9.24
C THR A 270 2.15 4.09 9.66
N SER A 271 1.05 3.71 8.98
CA SER A 271 -0.33 3.95 9.39
C SER A 271 -1.15 2.68 9.16
N SER A 272 -1.38 1.92 10.23
CA SER A 272 -1.75 0.51 10.18
C SER A 272 -2.91 0.18 11.13
N SER A 273 -3.91 1.05 11.21
CA SER A 273 -5.04 0.87 12.11
C SER A 273 -6.28 1.58 11.60
N MET A 274 -6.69 1.33 10.34
CA MET A 274 -7.91 2.02 9.84
C MET A 274 -9.12 1.71 10.72
N THR A 275 -9.30 0.45 11.13
CA THR A 275 -10.35 0.05 12.07
C THR A 275 -9.84 -0.93 13.14
N GLN A 276 -8.62 -1.37 13.03
CA GLN A 276 -7.94 -2.21 14.02
C GLN A 276 -7.31 -1.37 15.13
N LYS A 277 -6.90 -2.03 16.21
CA LYS A 277 -6.11 -1.45 17.29
C LYS A 277 -5.13 -2.47 17.84
N HIS A 278 -3.94 -2.03 18.22
CA HIS A 278 -3.00 -2.95 18.85
C HIS A 278 -3.46 -3.31 20.29
N PRO A 279 -3.61 -4.60 20.62
CA PRO A 279 -4.21 -5.00 21.89
C PRO A 279 -3.39 -4.63 23.13
N ARG A 280 -2.09 -4.43 22.97
CA ARG A 280 -1.17 -4.04 24.06
C ARG A 280 -0.96 -2.53 24.19
N GLY A 281 -1.50 -1.73 23.25
CA GLY A 281 -1.39 -0.28 23.23
C GLY A 281 -0.01 0.25 22.87
N THR A 282 1.07 -0.31 23.36
CA THR A 282 2.43 0.14 23.10
C THR A 282 3.15 -0.83 22.18
N PRO A 283 3.66 -0.36 21.04
CA PRO A 283 4.42 -1.17 20.11
C PRO A 283 5.79 -1.55 20.69
N THR A 284 6.49 -2.41 19.97
CA THR A 284 7.87 -2.81 20.24
C THR A 284 8.83 -1.62 20.22
N THR A 285 9.99 -1.77 20.87
CA THR A 285 11.08 -0.80 20.77
C THR A 285 11.58 -0.71 19.32
N ASN A 286 11.95 0.50 18.90
CA ASN A 286 12.47 0.76 17.59
C ASN A 286 13.47 1.91 17.64
N LYS A 287 14.77 1.60 17.48
CA LYS A 287 15.86 2.61 17.52
C LYS A 287 15.84 3.57 16.33
N HIS A 288 15.15 3.21 15.24
CA HIS A 288 15.02 4.04 14.05
C HIS A 288 13.84 5.00 14.12
N ARG A 289 13.06 4.97 15.23
CA ARG A 289 11.91 5.88 15.41
C ARG A 289 12.39 7.32 15.50
N ILE A 290 11.81 8.21 14.68
CA ILE A 290 12.18 9.63 14.61
C ILE A 290 11.24 10.54 15.40
N VAL A 291 10.02 10.06 15.71
CA VAL A 291 9.04 10.72 16.57
C VAL A 291 8.82 9.80 17.77
N PRO A 292 9.05 10.23 19.02
CA PRO A 292 8.91 9.35 20.19
C PRO A 292 7.51 8.79 20.39
N LYS A 293 6.49 9.53 19.96
CA LYS A 293 5.07 9.16 20.08
C LYS A 293 4.69 8.09 19.06
N THR A 294 3.95 7.10 19.50
CA THR A 294 3.24 6.12 18.68
C THR A 294 1.74 6.24 18.91
N TYR A 295 0.93 5.71 18.00
CA TYR A 295 -0.53 5.73 18.13
C TYR A 295 -1.11 4.40 17.67
N HIS A 296 -1.98 3.78 18.48
CA HIS A 296 -2.46 2.40 18.32
C HIS A 296 -4.00 2.28 18.24
N LEU A 297 -4.69 3.41 18.20
CA LEU A 297 -6.15 3.46 18.00
C LEU A 297 -6.46 3.72 16.51
N PRO A 298 -7.74 3.59 16.08
CA PRO A 298 -8.11 3.79 14.69
C PRO A 298 -7.63 5.12 14.10
N ASN A 299 -7.06 5.03 12.90
CA ASN A 299 -6.41 6.16 12.26
C ASN A 299 -6.18 5.95 10.77
N VAL A 300 -5.87 7.04 10.06
CA VAL A 300 -5.32 7.04 8.69
C VAL A 300 -4.14 7.99 8.60
N GLY A 301 -3.24 7.72 7.69
CA GLY A 301 -2.17 8.64 7.32
C GLY A 301 -2.68 9.67 6.30
N HIS A 302 -2.25 10.92 6.46
CA HIS A 302 -2.47 12.00 5.52
C HIS A 302 -1.13 12.62 5.13
N LEU A 303 -0.74 12.45 3.88
CA LEU A 303 0.44 13.06 3.29
C LEU A 303 0.00 14.30 2.50
N HIS A 304 0.54 15.47 2.87
CA HIS A 304 0.42 16.70 2.12
C HIS A 304 1.76 17.02 1.45
N ILE A 305 1.74 17.25 0.14
CA ILE A 305 2.89 17.64 -0.67
C ILE A 305 2.83 19.14 -0.92
N ASP A 306 3.71 19.87 -0.28
CA ASP A 306 3.87 21.33 -0.46
C ASP A 306 4.94 21.57 -1.52
N TRP A 307 4.50 21.69 -2.78
CA TRP A 307 5.39 21.91 -3.91
C TRP A 307 6.13 23.24 -3.85
N ALA A 308 5.50 24.27 -3.32
CA ALA A 308 6.10 25.60 -3.21
C ALA A 308 7.26 25.61 -2.19
N ALA A 309 7.08 24.91 -1.07
CA ALA A 309 8.12 24.77 -0.05
C ALA A 309 9.08 23.60 -0.32
N SER A 310 8.85 22.80 -1.36
CA SER A 310 9.60 21.58 -1.64
C SER A 310 9.69 20.67 -0.41
N ALA A 311 8.55 20.37 0.19
CA ALA A 311 8.44 19.61 1.42
C ALA A 311 7.19 18.72 1.43
N ILE A 312 7.20 17.70 2.29
CA ILE A 312 6.01 16.96 2.67
C ILE A 312 5.65 17.22 4.14
N ALA A 313 4.37 17.13 4.46
CA ALA A 313 3.88 16.97 5.82
C ALA A 313 3.10 15.67 5.90
N VAL A 314 3.46 14.80 6.84
CA VAL A 314 2.79 13.52 7.09
C VAL A 314 2.15 13.58 8.46
N ASN A 315 0.84 13.36 8.51
CA ASN A 315 0.05 13.37 9.72
C ASN A 315 -0.65 12.02 9.89
N VAL A 316 -0.72 11.50 11.11
CA VAL A 316 -1.62 10.42 11.49
C VAL A 316 -2.86 11.05 12.09
N ILE A 317 -3.99 10.90 11.43
CA ILE A 317 -5.27 11.48 11.84
C ILE A 317 -6.08 10.44 12.60
N GLY A 318 -6.48 10.77 13.82
CA GLY A 318 -7.35 9.95 14.65
C GLY A 318 -8.83 10.13 14.32
N GLU A 319 -9.68 9.34 14.97
CA GLU A 319 -11.13 9.36 14.80
C GLU A 319 -11.77 10.72 15.13
N ASP A 320 -11.20 11.45 16.08
CA ASP A 320 -11.60 12.83 16.44
C ASP A 320 -11.23 13.88 15.37
N GLY A 321 -10.49 13.49 14.34
CA GLY A 321 -10.03 14.36 13.27
C GLY A 321 -8.74 15.13 13.58
N GLU A 322 -8.15 14.92 14.74
CA GLU A 322 -6.91 15.57 15.13
C GLU A 322 -5.68 14.77 14.69
N ALA A 323 -4.60 15.47 14.41
CA ALA A 323 -3.30 14.86 14.14
C ALA A 323 -2.71 14.31 15.46
N LYS A 324 -2.44 13.01 15.49
CA LYS A 324 -1.86 12.30 16.63
C LYS A 324 -0.33 12.22 16.57
N ILE A 325 0.20 12.15 15.36
CA ILE A 325 1.62 12.20 15.05
C ILE A 325 1.77 13.11 13.83
N GLU A 326 2.77 13.97 13.83
CA GLU A 326 3.05 14.91 12.74
C GLU A 326 4.54 14.94 12.43
N GLN A 327 4.88 15.03 11.14
CA GLN A 327 6.25 15.21 10.68
C GLN A 327 6.28 16.01 9.38
N ARG A 328 7.05 17.10 9.36
CA ARG A 328 7.38 17.83 8.14
C ARG A 328 8.82 17.54 7.72
N VAL A 329 9.03 17.26 6.41
CA VAL A 329 10.34 16.91 5.87
C VAL A 329 10.54 17.60 4.53
N SER A 330 11.67 18.29 4.32
CA SER A 330 12.02 18.87 3.01
C SER A 330 12.47 17.79 2.02
N PHE A 331 12.27 18.03 0.73
CA PHE A 331 12.71 17.10 -0.33
C PHE A 331 14.22 16.83 -0.27
N THR A 332 15.02 17.83 0.12
CA THR A 332 16.47 17.64 0.31
C THR A 332 16.79 16.57 1.37
N LYS A 333 15.98 16.50 2.45
CA LYS A 333 16.15 15.45 3.48
C LYS A 333 15.59 14.10 3.07
N LEU A 334 14.67 14.07 2.09
CA LEU A 334 14.13 12.84 1.51
C LEU A 334 15.06 12.21 0.47
N GLN A 335 16.05 12.95 -0.02
CA GLN A 335 17.03 12.41 -0.95
C GLN A 335 17.87 11.34 -0.26
N ILE A 336 17.83 10.13 -0.82
CA ILE A 336 18.58 8.97 -0.32
C ILE A 336 20.01 9.05 -0.83
N ARG A 337 20.98 9.02 0.10
CA ARG A 337 22.41 9.19 -0.18
C ARG A 337 23.15 7.87 -0.08
#